data_46082dbf8f6f8f8fe0282e94f3ef759b
#
_entry.id   46082dbf8f6f8f8fe0282e94f3ef759b
#
_cell.length_a   1.000
_cell.length_b   1.000
_cell.length_c   1.000
_cell.angle_alpha   90.00
_cell.angle_beta   90.00
_cell.angle_gamma   90.00
#
_symmetry.space_group_name_H-M   'P 1'
#
loop_
_entity.id
_entity.type
_entity.pdbx_description
1 polymer ?
#
loop_
_entity_poly.entity_id
_entity_poly.type
_entity_poly.pdbx_seq_one_letter_code
_entity_poly.pdbx_strand_id
1 'polypeptide(L)'
;MPDTAAKNGHDGCALVTGGTRGIGAAIAERLEADGWKVARLGRTSGDVQADVGDAEQVKAAFDEVRERFGPILVLVNNAGVRHDGLAIRMPEDEWQEVVDTNLTGAFLCTRRALDDMLGARWGRIVNVSSVVAERANPGQANYVAAKAGLLGFTRTVAREMAKRGVTCNAITPGVIETDMTADLSDGLVSAVPAGRVGRPEEVAAAVAFLVSEEAAYVNGATLAVDGALGA
;
A
#
# COMPACT_ATOMS: atom_id res chain seq x y z
N MET A 1 25.78 9.58 -23.06
CA MET A 1 24.53 9.09 -22.45
C MET A 1 23.97 10.24 -21.65
N PRO A 2 22.78 10.79 -21.95
CA PRO A 2 22.23 11.86 -21.12
C PRO A 2 21.86 11.28 -19.76
N ASP A 3 22.34 11.98 -18.75
CA ASP A 3 22.06 11.78 -17.33
C ASP A 3 20.55 11.81 -17.12
N THR A 4 19.94 10.68 -16.79
CA THR A 4 18.54 10.61 -16.35
C THR A 4 18.49 10.99 -14.88
N ALA A 5 18.80 12.26 -14.57
CA ALA A 5 18.43 12.82 -13.28
C ALA A 5 16.93 12.57 -13.09
N ALA A 6 16.57 11.93 -11.99
CA ALA A 6 15.19 11.58 -11.68
C ALA A 6 14.33 12.84 -11.77
N LYS A 7 13.24 12.79 -12.55
CA LYS A 7 12.32 13.92 -12.76
C LYS A 7 11.70 14.44 -11.46
N ASN A 8 11.82 13.70 -10.39
CA ASN A 8 11.30 13.97 -9.05
C ASN A 8 12.33 14.62 -8.09
N GLY A 9 13.58 14.85 -8.53
CA GLY A 9 14.62 15.54 -7.74
C GLY A 9 15.21 14.75 -6.58
N HIS A 10 14.89 13.47 -6.41
CA HIS A 10 15.39 12.62 -5.34
C HIS A 10 16.18 11.42 -5.86
N ASP A 11 17.39 11.20 -5.32
CA ASP A 11 18.25 10.06 -5.64
C ASP A 11 17.84 8.80 -4.84
N GLY A 12 16.62 8.31 -5.08
CA GLY A 12 16.09 7.14 -4.41
C GLY A 12 15.07 6.39 -5.25
N CYS A 13 14.52 5.33 -4.68
CA CYS A 13 13.53 4.49 -5.34
C CYS A 13 12.18 4.49 -4.61
N ALA A 14 11.16 4.04 -5.33
CA ALA A 14 9.88 3.65 -4.80
C ALA A 14 9.80 2.13 -4.67
N LEU A 15 9.40 1.62 -3.52
CA LEU A 15 9.12 0.21 -3.29
C LEU A 15 7.62 0.00 -3.18
N VAL A 16 7.06 -0.88 -4.03
CA VAL A 16 5.64 -1.26 -4.01
C VAL A 16 5.53 -2.73 -3.60
N THR A 17 4.99 -2.98 -2.41
CA THR A 17 4.71 -4.36 -1.98
C THR A 17 3.44 -4.87 -2.65
N GLY A 18 3.42 -6.14 -3.09
CA GLY A 18 2.34 -6.65 -3.94
C GLY A 18 2.26 -5.93 -5.30
N GLY A 19 3.40 -5.41 -5.81
CA GLY A 19 3.51 -4.55 -6.99
C GLY A 19 3.42 -5.25 -8.34
N THR A 20 3.06 -6.54 -8.39
CA THR A 20 3.15 -7.36 -9.60
C THR A 20 1.81 -7.58 -10.32
N ARG A 21 0.69 -7.22 -9.70
CA ARG A 21 -0.67 -7.37 -10.27
C ARG A 21 -1.66 -6.35 -9.68
N GLY A 22 -2.79 -6.20 -10.33
CA GLY A 22 -3.92 -5.40 -9.85
C GLY A 22 -3.53 -3.97 -9.47
N ILE A 23 -4.01 -3.49 -8.32
CA ILE A 23 -3.75 -2.14 -7.81
C ILE A 23 -2.24 -1.86 -7.69
N GLY A 24 -1.48 -2.83 -7.16
CA GLY A 24 -0.05 -2.66 -6.96
C GLY A 24 0.73 -2.47 -8.27
N ALA A 25 0.39 -3.21 -9.32
CA ALA A 25 1.00 -3.05 -10.64
C ALA A 25 0.69 -1.68 -11.24
N ALA A 26 -0.58 -1.24 -11.20
CA ALA A 26 -0.97 0.08 -11.68
C ALA A 26 -0.27 1.23 -10.91
N ILE A 27 -0.07 1.07 -9.59
CA ILE A 27 0.70 2.01 -8.78
C ILE A 27 2.16 2.05 -9.25
N ALA A 28 2.79 0.88 -9.43
CA ALA A 28 4.17 0.78 -9.86
C ALA A 28 4.37 1.44 -11.24
N GLU A 29 3.51 1.12 -12.22
CA GLU A 29 3.54 1.71 -13.57
C GLU A 29 3.35 3.22 -13.54
N ARG A 30 2.45 3.73 -12.71
CA ARG A 30 2.23 5.16 -12.56
C ARG A 30 3.44 5.86 -11.97
N LEU A 31 4.05 5.32 -10.93
CA LEU A 31 5.25 5.90 -10.33
C LEU A 31 6.45 5.87 -11.30
N GLU A 32 6.59 4.83 -12.14
CA GLU A 32 7.60 4.80 -13.20
C GLU A 32 7.36 5.90 -14.25
N ALA A 33 6.10 6.08 -14.67
CA ALA A 33 5.74 7.15 -15.59
C ALA A 33 6.02 8.55 -15.02
N ASP A 34 5.89 8.72 -13.70
CA ASP A 34 6.22 9.94 -12.96
C ASP A 34 7.73 10.10 -12.72
N GLY A 35 8.56 9.12 -13.15
CA GLY A 35 10.03 9.19 -13.17
C GLY A 35 10.73 8.58 -11.96
N TRP A 36 10.03 7.78 -11.15
CA TRP A 36 10.65 7.00 -10.08
C TRP A 36 11.35 5.74 -10.64
N LYS A 37 12.47 5.36 -10.01
CA LYS A 37 12.94 3.98 -10.08
C LYS A 37 12.02 3.16 -9.18
N VAL A 38 11.34 2.16 -9.72
CA VAL A 38 10.39 1.37 -8.94
C VAL A 38 10.88 -0.05 -8.76
N ALA A 39 10.91 -0.51 -7.51
CA ALA A 39 11.09 -1.91 -7.16
C ALA A 39 9.72 -2.54 -6.84
N ARG A 40 9.37 -3.63 -7.50
CA ARG A 40 8.17 -4.42 -7.24
C ARG A 40 8.53 -5.59 -6.34
N LEU A 41 7.97 -5.62 -5.14
CA LEU A 41 8.12 -6.75 -4.23
C LEU A 41 6.87 -7.61 -4.26
N GLY A 42 7.04 -8.90 -4.46
CA GLY A 42 5.96 -9.88 -4.39
C GLY A 42 6.43 -11.20 -3.80
N ARG A 43 5.50 -12.04 -3.35
CA ARG A 43 5.85 -13.32 -2.70
C ARG A 43 6.48 -14.32 -3.67
N THR A 44 5.99 -14.38 -4.90
CA THR A 44 6.39 -15.37 -5.91
C THR A 44 6.88 -14.75 -7.23
N SER A 45 6.78 -13.44 -7.38
CA SER A 45 7.14 -12.71 -8.59
C SER A 45 7.52 -11.28 -8.24
N GLY A 46 8.15 -10.57 -9.17
CA GLY A 46 8.60 -9.19 -8.99
C GLY A 46 10.10 -9.06 -9.13
N ASP A 47 10.61 -7.85 -8.94
CA ASP A 47 12.04 -7.54 -8.97
C ASP A 47 12.76 -8.16 -7.77
N VAL A 48 12.06 -8.24 -6.64
CA VAL A 48 12.51 -8.85 -5.39
C VAL A 48 11.38 -9.71 -4.83
N GLN A 49 11.71 -10.84 -4.24
CA GLN A 49 10.73 -11.79 -3.70
C GLN A 49 10.88 -11.89 -2.18
N ALA A 50 9.74 -11.70 -1.47
CA ALA A 50 9.66 -11.92 -0.04
C ALA A 50 8.20 -12.07 0.42
N ASP A 51 7.99 -12.84 1.48
CA ASP A 51 6.78 -12.76 2.28
C ASP A 51 6.91 -11.56 3.22
N VAL A 52 6.02 -10.57 3.09
CA VAL A 52 6.04 -9.36 3.92
C VAL A 52 5.72 -9.65 5.39
N GLY A 53 5.07 -10.77 5.70
CA GLY A 53 4.81 -11.22 7.08
C GLY A 53 6.07 -11.79 7.77
N ASP A 54 7.14 -12.09 7.03
CA ASP A 54 8.38 -12.65 7.55
C ASP A 54 9.46 -11.56 7.71
N ALA A 55 9.88 -11.30 8.93
CA ALA A 55 10.81 -10.22 9.26
C ALA A 55 12.22 -10.40 8.63
N GLU A 56 12.69 -11.64 8.49
CA GLU A 56 14.01 -11.92 7.92
C GLU A 56 13.97 -11.80 6.39
N GLN A 57 12.90 -12.28 5.75
CA GLN A 57 12.70 -12.09 4.32
C GLN A 57 12.55 -10.61 3.98
N VAL A 58 11.77 -9.83 4.75
CA VAL A 58 11.65 -8.38 4.57
C VAL A 58 13.01 -7.71 4.69
N LYS A 59 13.82 -8.10 5.71
CA LYS A 59 15.18 -7.54 5.87
C LYS A 59 16.02 -7.80 4.62
N ALA A 60 16.11 -9.04 4.18
CA ALA A 60 16.91 -9.42 3.01
C ALA A 60 16.44 -8.71 1.73
N ALA A 61 15.11 -8.63 1.53
CA ALA A 61 14.51 -7.96 0.37
C ALA A 61 14.83 -6.45 0.35
N PHE A 62 14.77 -5.77 1.50
CA PHE A 62 15.10 -4.35 1.58
C PHE A 62 16.59 -4.09 1.34
N ASP A 63 17.47 -4.97 1.80
CA ASP A 63 18.91 -4.87 1.52
C ASP A 63 19.18 -5.06 0.01
N GLU A 64 18.52 -6.03 -0.66
CA GLU A 64 18.60 -6.22 -2.11
C GLU A 64 18.03 -5.02 -2.90
N VAL A 65 16.91 -4.45 -2.47
CA VAL A 65 16.35 -3.24 -3.11
C VAL A 65 17.33 -2.08 -3.03
N ARG A 66 17.95 -1.84 -1.86
CA ARG A 66 18.96 -0.77 -1.70
C ARG A 66 20.15 -0.95 -2.63
N GLU A 67 20.64 -2.18 -2.78
CA GLU A 67 21.78 -2.48 -3.65
C GLU A 67 21.45 -2.23 -5.13
N ARG A 68 20.26 -2.62 -5.57
CA ARG A 68 19.88 -2.57 -7.00
C ARG A 68 19.21 -1.28 -7.45
N PHE A 69 18.44 -0.65 -6.56
CA PHE A 69 17.58 0.49 -6.90
C PHE A 69 17.95 1.77 -6.15
N GLY A 70 18.76 1.68 -5.09
CA GLY A 70 19.11 2.79 -4.21
C GLY A 70 18.24 2.90 -2.96
N PRO A 71 18.38 3.98 -2.17
CA PRO A 71 17.63 4.17 -0.93
C PRO A 71 16.12 4.25 -1.18
N ILE A 72 15.35 3.64 -0.28
CA ILE A 72 13.89 3.57 -0.40
C ILE A 72 13.28 4.84 0.18
N LEU A 73 12.90 5.77 -0.68
CA LEU A 73 12.33 7.06 -0.31
C LEU A 73 10.79 7.11 -0.45
N VAL A 74 10.22 6.22 -1.23
CA VAL A 74 8.77 6.01 -1.32
C VAL A 74 8.46 4.57 -0.98
N LEU A 75 7.53 4.34 -0.06
CA LEU A 75 7.03 3.00 0.28
C LEU A 75 5.51 2.96 0.07
N VAL A 76 5.05 2.01 -0.75
CA VAL A 76 3.63 1.70 -0.87
C VAL A 76 3.38 0.31 -0.29
N ASN A 77 2.77 0.26 0.88
CA ASN A 77 2.31 -0.97 1.51
C ASN A 77 0.97 -1.38 0.89
N ASN A 78 1.04 -2.19 -0.18
CA ASN A 78 -0.13 -2.67 -0.91
C ASN A 78 -0.30 -4.19 -0.81
N ALA A 79 0.72 -4.96 -0.45
CA ALA A 79 0.59 -6.39 -0.26
C ALA A 79 -0.57 -6.72 0.69
N GLY A 80 -1.38 -7.71 0.32
CA GLY A 80 -2.51 -8.12 1.13
C GLY A 80 -3.11 -9.43 0.67
N VAL A 81 -3.66 -10.15 1.62
CA VAL A 81 -4.42 -11.40 1.43
C VAL A 81 -5.77 -11.29 2.12
N ARG A 82 -6.70 -12.15 1.73
CA ARG A 82 -8.05 -12.22 2.28
C ARG A 82 -8.47 -13.67 2.44
N HIS A 83 -8.99 -14.01 3.62
CA HIS A 83 -9.67 -15.25 3.91
C HIS A 83 -11.04 -14.92 4.50
N ASP A 84 -12.10 -15.18 3.73
CA ASP A 84 -13.46 -14.85 4.11
C ASP A 84 -14.09 -16.02 4.88
N GLY A 85 -14.63 -15.74 6.07
CA GLY A 85 -15.29 -16.70 6.94
C GLY A 85 -15.97 -15.99 8.12
N LEU A 86 -17.10 -16.53 8.58
CA LEU A 86 -17.74 -15.99 9.78
C LEU A 86 -16.84 -16.14 11.01
N ALA A 87 -16.75 -15.13 11.85
CA ALA A 87 -15.85 -15.09 13.01
C ALA A 87 -15.94 -16.34 13.92
N ILE A 88 -17.15 -16.90 14.09
CA ILE A 88 -17.36 -18.12 14.89
C ILE A 88 -16.74 -19.39 14.28
N ARG A 89 -16.39 -19.37 13.00
CA ARG A 89 -15.86 -20.52 12.25
C ARG A 89 -14.49 -20.24 11.61
N MET A 90 -13.96 -19.03 11.81
CA MET A 90 -12.68 -18.62 11.21
C MET A 90 -11.53 -19.38 11.87
N PRO A 91 -10.72 -20.14 11.12
CA PRO A 91 -9.53 -20.78 11.64
C PRO A 91 -8.51 -19.76 12.16
N GLU A 92 -7.78 -20.09 13.22
CA GLU A 92 -6.80 -19.18 13.83
C GLU A 92 -5.63 -18.90 12.88
N ASP A 93 -5.22 -19.86 12.05
CA ASP A 93 -4.17 -19.71 11.05
C ASP A 93 -4.59 -18.76 9.91
N GLU A 94 -5.83 -18.82 9.43
CA GLU A 94 -6.36 -17.87 8.45
C GLU A 94 -6.47 -16.45 9.03
N TRP A 95 -6.86 -16.33 10.30
CA TRP A 95 -6.81 -15.04 10.99
C TRP A 95 -5.39 -14.50 11.03
N GLN A 96 -4.43 -15.33 11.46
CA GLN A 96 -3.03 -14.92 11.63
C GLN A 96 -2.39 -14.56 10.30
N GLU A 97 -2.58 -15.35 9.24
CA GLU A 97 -2.03 -15.04 7.90
C GLU A 97 -2.50 -13.67 7.39
N VAL A 98 -3.79 -13.35 7.60
CA VAL A 98 -4.33 -12.05 7.19
C VAL A 98 -3.73 -10.90 8.00
N VAL A 99 -3.60 -11.05 9.32
CA VAL A 99 -3.00 -10.01 10.20
C VAL A 99 -1.52 -9.85 9.88
N ASP A 100 -0.79 -10.95 9.69
CA ASP A 100 0.64 -10.91 9.42
C ASP A 100 0.93 -10.24 8.08
N THR A 101 0.18 -10.56 7.04
CA THR A 101 0.41 -9.95 5.72
C THR A 101 -0.06 -8.50 5.68
N ASN A 102 -1.31 -8.21 6.11
CA ASN A 102 -1.93 -6.89 5.87
C ASN A 102 -1.53 -5.82 6.90
N LEU A 103 -1.11 -6.19 8.11
CA LEU A 103 -0.79 -5.23 9.17
C LEU A 103 0.67 -5.38 9.65
N THR A 104 1.08 -6.56 10.08
CA THR A 104 2.45 -6.79 10.55
C THR A 104 3.46 -6.54 9.42
N GLY A 105 3.18 -6.98 8.20
CA GLY A 105 4.01 -6.75 7.02
C GLY A 105 4.18 -5.27 6.70
N ALA A 106 3.12 -4.49 6.76
CA ALA A 106 3.20 -3.05 6.58
C ALA A 106 4.07 -2.37 7.66
N PHE A 107 3.99 -2.82 8.92
CA PHE A 107 4.87 -2.36 9.98
C PHE A 107 6.33 -2.73 9.69
N LEU A 108 6.62 -3.98 9.33
CA LEU A 108 7.98 -4.45 9.05
C LEU A 108 8.62 -3.67 7.89
N CYS A 109 7.89 -3.49 6.79
CA CYS A 109 8.33 -2.73 5.63
C CYS A 109 8.55 -1.25 5.99
N THR A 110 7.61 -0.63 6.70
CA THR A 110 7.72 0.77 7.14
C THR A 110 8.95 0.99 8.00
N ARG A 111 9.17 0.12 9.00
CA ARG A 111 10.35 0.21 9.88
C ARG A 111 11.66 0.19 9.10
N ARG A 112 11.76 -0.62 8.03
CA ARG A 112 12.95 -0.70 7.18
C ARG A 112 13.12 0.51 6.26
N ALA A 113 12.03 1.02 5.69
CA ALA A 113 12.09 2.20 4.84
C ALA A 113 12.45 3.48 5.60
N LEU A 114 12.04 3.57 6.86
CA LEU A 114 12.33 4.72 7.71
C LEU A 114 13.84 4.95 7.93
N ASP A 115 14.68 3.91 7.87
CA ASP A 115 16.14 4.07 7.97
C ASP A 115 16.67 5.01 6.85
N ASP A 116 16.24 4.78 5.61
CA ASP A 116 16.63 5.59 4.45
C ASP A 116 15.99 6.98 4.48
N MET A 117 14.69 7.05 4.78
CA MET A 117 13.93 8.28 4.83
C MET A 117 14.43 9.25 5.90
N LEU A 118 14.85 8.74 7.06
CA LEU A 118 15.43 9.55 8.13
C LEU A 118 16.79 10.11 7.72
N GLY A 119 17.62 9.31 7.02
CA GLY A 119 18.89 9.75 6.46
C GLY A 119 18.73 10.87 5.44
N ALA A 120 17.76 10.72 4.54
CA ALA A 120 17.44 11.70 3.51
C ALA A 120 16.68 12.93 4.05
N ARG A 121 16.10 12.87 5.25
CA ARG A 121 15.15 13.85 5.81
C ARG A 121 13.96 14.10 4.87
N TRP A 122 13.57 13.08 4.14
CA TRP A 122 12.47 13.07 3.19
C TRP A 122 11.95 11.65 3.03
N GLY A 123 10.65 11.49 2.91
CA GLY A 123 10.04 10.20 2.62
C GLY A 123 8.52 10.28 2.45
N ARG A 124 7.99 9.31 1.72
CA ARG A 124 6.54 9.17 1.47
C ARG A 124 6.12 7.72 1.71
N ILE A 125 5.19 7.53 2.63
CA ILE A 125 4.60 6.22 2.93
C ILE A 125 3.13 6.28 2.60
N VAL A 126 2.66 5.34 1.78
CA VAL A 126 1.24 5.17 1.48
C VAL A 126 0.80 3.75 1.84
N ASN A 127 -0.16 3.64 2.72
CA ASN A 127 -0.74 2.37 3.15
C ASN A 127 -2.06 2.12 2.41
N VAL A 128 -2.14 1.03 1.63
CA VAL A 128 -3.36 0.65 0.93
C VAL A 128 -4.25 -0.13 1.91
N SER A 129 -5.23 0.58 2.47
CA SER A 129 -6.24 0.01 3.35
C SER A 129 -7.44 -0.52 2.53
N SER A 130 -8.64 -0.26 2.95
CA SER A 130 -9.88 -0.64 2.25
C SER A 130 -11.05 0.17 2.81
N VAL A 131 -12.10 0.37 2.00
CA VAL A 131 -13.37 0.94 2.46
C VAL A 131 -13.98 0.17 3.63
N VAL A 132 -13.75 -1.14 3.71
CA VAL A 132 -14.26 -1.98 4.82
C VAL A 132 -13.56 -1.71 6.15
N ALA A 133 -12.43 -1.00 6.16
CA ALA A 133 -11.75 -0.60 7.40
C ALA A 133 -12.58 0.36 8.26
N GLU A 134 -13.48 1.11 7.63
CA GLU A 134 -14.38 2.09 8.27
C GLU A 134 -15.83 1.61 8.27
N ARG A 135 -16.09 0.47 7.60
CA ARG A 135 -17.40 -0.20 7.55
C ARG A 135 -17.24 -1.65 8.00
N ALA A 136 -18.28 -2.21 8.57
CA ALA A 136 -18.32 -3.65 8.83
C ALA A 136 -18.59 -4.41 7.53
N ASN A 137 -17.95 -5.58 7.37
CA ASN A 137 -18.28 -6.53 6.31
C ASN A 137 -18.39 -7.94 6.90
N PRO A 138 -19.60 -8.52 6.99
CA PRO A 138 -19.77 -9.88 7.51
C PRO A 138 -18.87 -10.88 6.77
N GLY A 139 -18.20 -11.75 7.53
CA GLY A 139 -17.27 -12.74 6.99
C GLY A 139 -15.82 -12.24 6.81
N GLN A 140 -15.51 -10.99 7.20
CA GLN A 140 -14.16 -10.42 7.03
C GLN A 140 -13.58 -9.87 8.33
N ALA A 141 -13.82 -10.54 9.45
CA ALA A 141 -13.37 -10.06 10.76
C ALA A 141 -11.85 -9.84 10.82
N ASN A 142 -11.04 -10.77 10.26
CA ASN A 142 -9.58 -10.68 10.15
C ASN A 142 -9.14 -9.51 9.25
N TYR A 143 -9.72 -9.40 8.06
CA TYR A 143 -9.35 -8.40 7.06
C TYR A 143 -9.74 -6.99 7.53
N VAL A 144 -10.96 -6.81 8.04
CA VAL A 144 -11.43 -5.52 8.59
C VAL A 144 -10.55 -5.10 9.77
N ALA A 145 -10.24 -6.02 10.71
CA ALA A 145 -9.37 -5.71 11.85
C ALA A 145 -7.97 -5.26 11.39
N ALA A 146 -7.35 -5.97 10.43
CA ALA A 146 -6.04 -5.62 9.90
C ALA A 146 -6.05 -4.27 9.17
N LYS A 147 -7.04 -4.03 8.30
CA LYS A 147 -7.14 -2.79 7.52
C LYS A 147 -7.53 -1.58 8.38
N ALA A 148 -8.36 -1.75 9.40
CA ALA A 148 -8.65 -0.72 10.40
C ALA A 148 -7.41 -0.41 11.28
N GLY A 149 -6.68 -1.45 11.71
CA GLY A 149 -5.40 -1.30 12.42
C GLY A 149 -4.38 -0.49 11.61
N LEU A 150 -4.35 -0.70 10.29
CA LEU A 150 -3.46 0.03 9.39
C LEU A 150 -3.74 1.54 9.36
N LEU A 151 -5.00 1.99 9.52
CA LEU A 151 -5.35 3.41 9.63
C LEU A 151 -4.82 4.02 10.93
N GLY A 152 -4.90 3.27 12.05
CA GLY A 152 -4.32 3.68 13.33
C GLY A 152 -2.79 3.79 13.25
N PHE A 153 -2.15 2.78 12.66
CA PHE A 153 -0.71 2.74 12.40
C PHE A 153 -0.27 3.94 11.55
N THR A 154 -0.96 4.23 10.44
CA THR A 154 -0.71 5.38 9.57
C THR A 154 -0.63 6.69 10.33
N ARG A 155 -1.66 6.97 11.15
CA ARG A 155 -1.73 8.21 11.93
C ARG A 155 -0.62 8.33 12.96
N THR A 156 -0.22 7.21 13.56
CA THR A 156 0.86 7.18 14.54
C THR A 156 2.21 7.49 13.88
N VAL A 157 2.55 6.78 12.80
CA VAL A 157 3.80 7.01 12.04
C VAL A 157 3.87 8.45 11.51
N ALA A 158 2.75 8.97 10.99
CA ALA A 158 2.68 10.35 10.52
C ALA A 158 3.08 11.36 11.62
N ARG A 159 2.59 11.19 12.85
CA ARG A 159 2.92 12.07 13.97
C ARG A 159 4.37 11.94 14.43
N GLU A 160 4.90 10.71 14.46
CA GLU A 160 6.27 10.45 14.87
C GLU A 160 7.29 11.04 13.89
N MET A 161 6.99 10.95 12.59
CA MET A 161 7.93 11.28 11.52
C MET A 161 7.77 12.67 10.92
N ALA A 162 6.72 13.42 11.25
CA ALA A 162 6.42 14.74 10.67
C ALA A 162 7.60 15.72 10.69
N LYS A 163 8.33 15.81 11.82
CA LYS A 163 9.50 16.70 11.96
C LYS A 163 10.73 16.23 11.16
N ARG A 164 10.66 15.08 10.55
CA ARG A 164 11.73 14.47 9.76
C ARG A 164 11.51 14.59 8.25
N GLY A 165 10.45 15.29 7.82
CA GLY A 165 10.13 15.44 6.40
C GLY A 165 9.46 14.20 5.78
N VAL A 166 9.00 13.25 6.61
CA VAL A 166 8.33 12.03 6.16
C VAL A 166 6.83 12.17 6.36
N THR A 167 6.05 11.88 5.31
CA THR A 167 4.59 11.75 5.41
C THR A 167 4.18 10.29 5.38
N CYS A 168 3.12 9.96 6.10
CA CYS A 168 2.50 8.65 6.09
C CYS A 168 0.99 8.82 5.97
N ASN A 169 0.42 8.33 4.86
CA ASN A 169 -1.01 8.46 4.56
C ASN A 169 -1.60 7.09 4.20
N ALA A 170 -2.91 6.98 4.29
CA ALA A 170 -3.64 5.80 3.85
C ALA A 170 -4.58 6.13 2.69
N ILE A 171 -4.85 5.15 1.83
CA ILE A 171 -5.96 5.18 0.90
C ILE A 171 -6.93 4.05 1.25
N THR A 172 -8.22 4.27 1.03
CA THR A 172 -9.27 3.28 1.23
C THR A 172 -9.98 3.03 -0.11
N PRO A 173 -9.45 2.09 -0.94
CA PRO A 173 -10.13 1.71 -2.17
C PRO A 173 -11.48 1.07 -1.86
N GLY A 174 -12.46 1.35 -2.71
CA GLY A 174 -13.73 0.65 -2.76
C GLY A 174 -13.64 -0.66 -3.55
N VAL A 175 -14.65 -0.92 -4.37
CA VAL A 175 -14.64 -2.05 -5.30
C VAL A 175 -13.85 -1.64 -6.54
N ILE A 176 -12.67 -2.24 -6.72
CA ILE A 176 -11.74 -1.95 -7.84
C ILE A 176 -11.66 -3.19 -8.73
N GLU A 177 -11.69 -2.98 -10.03
CA GLU A 177 -11.55 -4.03 -11.05
C GLU A 177 -10.15 -4.65 -10.99
N THR A 178 -10.09 -5.91 -10.56
CA THR A 178 -8.85 -6.70 -10.45
C THR A 178 -9.21 -8.18 -10.61
N ASP A 179 -8.22 -9.06 -10.79
CA ASP A 179 -8.46 -10.51 -10.81
C ASP A 179 -9.18 -10.99 -9.53
N MET A 180 -8.96 -10.33 -8.41
CA MET A 180 -9.60 -10.64 -7.12
C MET A 180 -11.10 -10.28 -7.11
N THR A 181 -11.54 -9.44 -8.03
CA THR A 181 -12.90 -8.92 -8.13
C THR A 181 -13.59 -9.29 -9.45
N ALA A 182 -12.98 -10.13 -10.29
CA ALA A 182 -13.49 -10.51 -11.61
C ALA A 182 -14.85 -11.23 -11.55
N ASP A 183 -15.12 -11.96 -10.47
CA ASP A 183 -16.37 -12.70 -10.25
C ASP A 183 -17.45 -11.91 -9.48
N LEU A 184 -17.32 -10.58 -9.39
CA LEU A 184 -18.27 -9.77 -8.64
C LEU A 184 -19.63 -9.74 -9.32
N SER A 185 -20.66 -10.09 -8.54
CA SER A 185 -22.06 -10.03 -8.98
C SER A 185 -22.51 -8.59 -9.28
N ASP A 186 -23.46 -8.43 -10.20
CA ASP A 186 -24.12 -7.15 -10.52
C ASP A 186 -24.63 -6.42 -9.27
N GLY A 187 -24.94 -7.16 -8.20
CA GLY A 187 -25.34 -6.62 -6.91
C GLY A 187 -24.28 -5.78 -6.20
N LEU A 188 -22.98 -6.07 -6.41
CA LEU A 188 -21.90 -5.28 -5.81
C LEU A 188 -21.69 -3.96 -6.56
N VAL A 189 -21.85 -3.97 -7.87
CA VAL A 189 -21.78 -2.74 -8.70
C VAL A 189 -22.93 -1.80 -8.34
N SER A 190 -24.11 -2.35 -8.12
CA SER A 190 -25.29 -1.56 -7.74
C SER A 190 -25.19 -0.92 -6.34
N ALA A 191 -24.34 -1.48 -5.47
CA ALA A 191 -24.07 -0.92 -4.14
C ALA A 191 -23.13 0.30 -4.17
N VAL A 192 -22.39 0.53 -5.28
CA VAL A 192 -21.49 1.68 -5.43
C VAL A 192 -22.30 2.88 -5.91
N PRO A 193 -22.39 3.99 -5.15
CA PRO A 193 -23.16 5.16 -5.56
C PRO A 193 -22.75 5.78 -6.91
N ALA A 194 -21.45 5.66 -7.26
CA ALA A 194 -20.96 6.09 -8.57
C ALA A 194 -21.45 5.22 -9.75
N GLY A 195 -22.19 4.13 -9.51
CA GLY A 195 -22.79 3.25 -10.51
C GLY A 195 -21.79 2.39 -11.29
N ARG A 196 -20.53 2.31 -10.84
CA ARG A 196 -19.48 1.50 -11.47
C ARG A 196 -18.41 1.09 -10.45
N VAL A 197 -17.65 0.07 -10.78
CA VAL A 197 -16.40 -0.25 -10.10
C VAL A 197 -15.32 0.78 -10.44
N GLY A 198 -14.37 0.98 -9.54
CA GLY A 198 -13.18 1.79 -9.80
C GLY A 198 -12.15 1.00 -10.61
N ARG A 199 -11.25 1.71 -11.29
CA ARG A 199 -10.12 1.12 -11.99
C ARG A 199 -8.85 1.22 -11.15
N PRO A 200 -7.89 0.28 -11.28
CA PRO A 200 -6.61 0.35 -10.59
C PRO A 200 -5.87 1.68 -10.80
N GLU A 201 -5.97 2.28 -12.00
CA GLU A 201 -5.32 3.55 -12.33
C GLU A 201 -5.90 4.72 -11.52
N GLU A 202 -7.15 4.66 -11.09
CA GLU A 202 -7.77 5.70 -10.25
C GLU A 202 -7.16 5.66 -8.83
N VAL A 203 -6.86 4.47 -8.32
CA VAL A 203 -6.13 4.29 -7.07
C VAL A 203 -4.67 4.74 -7.23
N ALA A 204 -4.02 4.38 -8.34
CA ALA A 204 -2.65 4.77 -8.65
C ALA A 204 -2.49 6.30 -8.74
N ALA A 205 -3.47 7.01 -9.30
CA ALA A 205 -3.48 8.47 -9.36
C ALA A 205 -3.53 9.11 -7.96
N ALA A 206 -4.32 8.55 -7.04
CA ALA A 206 -4.38 9.01 -5.65
C ALA A 206 -3.05 8.76 -4.91
N VAL A 207 -2.42 7.59 -5.12
CA VAL A 207 -1.09 7.31 -4.57
C VAL A 207 -0.06 8.28 -5.12
N ALA A 208 -0.03 8.51 -6.44
CA ALA A 208 0.90 9.45 -7.09
C ALA A 208 0.79 10.86 -6.50
N PHE A 209 -0.44 11.34 -6.24
CA PHE A 209 -0.63 12.61 -5.52
C PHE A 209 0.00 12.57 -4.13
N LEU A 210 -0.28 11.54 -3.32
CA LEU A 210 0.20 11.45 -1.93
C LEU A 210 1.72 11.33 -1.82
N VAL A 211 2.42 10.86 -2.86
CA VAL A 211 3.89 10.78 -2.87
C VAL A 211 4.55 12.01 -3.49
N SER A 212 3.78 12.91 -4.10
CA SER A 212 4.30 14.13 -4.72
C SER A 212 4.71 15.20 -3.69
N GLU A 213 5.45 16.23 -4.17
CA GLU A 213 5.76 17.41 -3.36
C GLU A 213 4.51 18.26 -3.05
N GLU A 214 3.50 18.23 -3.91
CA GLU A 214 2.24 18.95 -3.71
C GLU A 214 1.49 18.46 -2.47
N ALA A 215 1.69 17.19 -2.09
CA ALA A 215 1.10 16.59 -0.89
C ALA A 215 1.97 16.72 0.37
N ALA A 216 3.03 17.54 0.37
CA ALA A 216 3.98 17.63 1.49
C ALA A 216 3.34 18.00 2.84
N TYR A 217 2.16 18.65 2.84
CA TYR A 217 1.42 18.98 4.07
C TYR A 217 0.25 18.02 4.35
N VAL A 218 0.02 17.02 3.49
CA VAL A 218 -0.96 15.94 3.72
C VAL A 218 -0.25 14.84 4.50
N ASN A 219 -0.57 14.70 5.79
CA ASN A 219 0.11 13.74 6.67
C ASN A 219 -0.86 13.16 7.71
N GLY A 220 -0.95 11.86 7.80
CA GLY A 220 -1.90 11.13 8.65
C GLY A 220 -3.32 11.06 8.09
N ALA A 221 -3.51 11.44 6.83
CA ALA A 221 -4.81 11.42 6.17
C ALA A 221 -5.23 10.00 5.74
N THR A 222 -6.53 9.81 5.63
CA THR A 222 -7.17 8.69 4.95
C THR A 222 -7.90 9.25 3.74
N LEU A 223 -7.51 8.82 2.53
CA LEU A 223 -8.11 9.26 1.28
C LEU A 223 -8.96 8.14 0.68
N ALA A 224 -10.27 8.36 0.62
CA ALA A 224 -11.19 7.40 0.01
C ALA A 224 -11.10 7.46 -1.53
N VAL A 225 -11.05 6.28 -2.17
CA VAL A 225 -11.09 6.10 -3.63
C VAL A 225 -12.10 4.98 -3.91
N ASP A 226 -13.38 5.25 -3.68
CA ASP A 226 -14.39 4.23 -3.49
C ASP A 226 -15.76 4.52 -4.18
N GLY A 227 -15.85 5.59 -4.95
CA GLY A 227 -17.11 5.97 -5.62
C GLY A 227 -18.23 6.31 -4.64
N ALA A 228 -17.90 6.87 -3.48
CA ALA A 228 -18.78 7.19 -2.36
C ALA A 228 -19.36 5.97 -1.63
N LEU A 229 -18.78 4.78 -1.80
CA LEU A 229 -19.24 3.55 -1.14
C LEU A 229 -19.10 3.63 0.40
N GLY A 230 -18.14 4.40 0.91
CA GLY A 230 -17.87 4.58 2.33
C GLY A 230 -18.50 5.84 2.97
N ALA A 231 -19.19 6.66 2.16
CA ALA A 231 -19.77 7.90 2.63
C ALA A 231 -21.05 7.69 3.46
#